data_2cbeb77b10fd1cd20694010b0e2faf9d
#
_entry.id   2cbeb77b10fd1cd20694010b0e2faf9d
#
_cell.length_a   1.000
_cell.length_b   1.000
_cell.length_c   1.000
_cell.angle_alpha   90.00
_cell.angle_beta   90.00
_cell.angle_gamma   90.00
#
_symmetry.space_group_name_H-M   'P 1'
#
loop_
_entity.id
_entity.type
_entity.pdbx_description
1 polymer ?
#
loop_
_entity_poly.entity_id
_entity_poly.type
_entity_poly.pdbx_seq_one_letter_code
_entity_poly.pdbx_strand_id
1 'polypeptide(L)'
;MNKEVILLAIDDVLKIIYEIEDKNKIEEIDNNKLEKEINSLLVNLSSYKIRNIKYSNEFLSAFQYAFNLVKHEKSIVTIKQVRKRGITLPMKMPFCIGTFTRVYWLDLYNKPLKNKKYINQYNNYLTYLNNKDIKETLNELKKMLLK
;
A
#
# COMPACT_ATOMS: atom_id res chain seq x y z
N MET A 1 -13.70 -14.09 -11.59
CA MET A 1 -13.52 -12.66 -11.27
C MET A 1 -12.73 -12.01 -12.37
N ASN A 2 -13.20 -10.88 -12.83
CA ASN A 2 -12.58 -10.27 -13.96
C ASN A 2 -11.63 -9.13 -13.51
N LYS A 3 -10.70 -8.81 -14.38
CA LYS A 3 -9.68 -7.78 -14.17
C LYS A 3 -10.27 -6.39 -13.86
N GLU A 4 -11.44 -6.08 -14.41
CA GLU A 4 -12.10 -4.80 -14.20
C GLU A 4 -12.50 -4.57 -12.75
N VAL A 5 -12.92 -5.61 -12.03
CA VAL A 5 -13.26 -5.51 -10.61
C VAL A 5 -12.05 -5.08 -9.79
N ILE A 6 -10.88 -5.62 -10.13
CA ILE A 6 -9.64 -5.28 -9.44
C ILE A 6 -9.23 -3.84 -9.77
N LEU A 7 -9.35 -3.42 -11.02
CA LEU A 7 -9.03 -2.05 -11.43
C LEU A 7 -9.92 -1.03 -10.72
N LEU A 8 -11.21 -1.33 -10.57
CA LEU A 8 -12.13 -0.47 -9.82
C LEU A 8 -11.75 -0.42 -8.33
N ALA A 9 -11.37 -1.55 -7.75
CA ALA A 9 -10.94 -1.58 -6.35
C ALA A 9 -9.66 -0.76 -6.14
N ILE A 10 -8.72 -0.82 -7.08
CA ILE A 10 -7.52 0.01 -7.04
C ILE A 10 -7.88 1.49 -7.08
N ASP A 11 -8.76 1.89 -7.99
CA ASP A 11 -9.19 3.28 -8.13
C ASP A 11 -9.89 3.78 -6.86
N ASP A 12 -10.69 2.94 -6.22
CA ASP A 12 -11.35 3.28 -4.95
C ASP A 12 -10.34 3.54 -3.83
N VAL A 13 -9.31 2.69 -3.73
CA VAL A 13 -8.23 2.88 -2.75
C VAL A 13 -7.46 4.17 -3.04
N LEU A 14 -7.09 4.38 -4.31
CA LEU A 14 -6.35 5.58 -4.71
C LEU A 14 -7.12 6.86 -4.38
N LYS A 15 -8.44 6.86 -4.59
CA LYS A 15 -9.28 8.01 -4.26
C LYS A 15 -9.21 8.35 -2.77
N ILE A 16 -9.28 7.33 -1.92
CA ILE A 16 -9.19 7.54 -0.47
C ILE A 16 -7.81 8.08 -0.09
N ILE A 17 -6.74 7.56 -0.68
CA ILE A 17 -5.39 8.03 -0.42
C ILE A 17 -5.23 9.49 -0.82
N TYR A 18 -5.73 9.91 -1.99
CA TYR A 18 -5.68 11.30 -2.40
C TYR A 18 -6.43 12.22 -1.44
N GLU A 19 -7.58 11.78 -0.93
CA GLU A 19 -8.32 12.54 0.07
C GLU A 19 -7.52 12.72 1.36
N ILE A 20 -6.83 11.67 1.81
CA ILE A 20 -5.97 11.71 2.99
C ILE A 20 -4.80 12.68 2.78
N GLU A 21 -4.15 12.61 1.64
CA GLU A 21 -3.02 13.49 1.31
C GLU A 21 -3.45 14.96 1.23
N ASP A 22 -4.63 15.23 0.69
CA ASP A 22 -5.16 16.60 0.57
C ASP A 22 -5.48 17.22 1.93
N LYS A 23 -6.01 16.44 2.87
CA LYS A 23 -6.34 16.94 4.21
C LYS A 23 -5.11 17.37 4.99
N ASN A 24 -4.01 16.68 4.80
CA ASN A 24 -2.72 16.94 5.45
C ASN A 24 -2.80 17.13 6.98
N LYS A 25 -3.87 16.58 7.61
CA LYS A 25 -4.08 16.59 9.06
C LYS A 25 -4.33 15.17 9.51
N ILE A 26 -3.39 14.60 10.27
CA ILE A 26 -3.46 13.21 10.69
C ILE A 26 -4.71 12.94 11.54
N GLU A 27 -5.12 13.90 12.36
CA GLU A 27 -6.27 13.75 13.27
C GLU A 27 -7.60 13.57 12.54
N GLU A 28 -7.70 14.04 11.29
CA GLU A 28 -8.94 13.97 10.51
C GLU A 28 -9.01 12.75 9.61
N ILE A 29 -8.01 11.86 9.68
CA ILE A 29 -7.90 10.71 8.78
C ILE A 29 -8.69 9.53 9.33
N ASP A 30 -9.59 8.99 8.51
CA ASP A 30 -10.29 7.75 8.82
C ASP A 30 -9.49 6.55 8.33
N ASN A 31 -8.63 6.03 9.21
CA ASN A 31 -7.80 4.87 8.91
C ASN A 31 -8.63 3.61 8.66
N ASN A 32 -9.78 3.48 9.32
CA ASN A 32 -10.62 2.29 9.17
C ASN A 32 -11.19 2.19 7.75
N LYS A 33 -11.58 3.30 7.17
CA LYS A 33 -12.09 3.32 5.79
C LYS A 33 -11.02 2.89 4.80
N LEU A 34 -9.80 3.42 4.95
CA LEU A 34 -8.69 3.06 4.08
C LEU A 34 -8.32 1.60 4.21
N GLU A 35 -8.16 1.10 5.44
CA GLU A 35 -7.80 -0.30 5.68
C GLU A 35 -8.87 -1.25 5.14
N LYS A 36 -10.13 -0.92 5.31
CA LYS A 36 -11.24 -1.74 4.80
C LYS A 36 -11.19 -1.87 3.27
N GLU A 37 -10.95 -0.76 2.58
CA GLU A 37 -10.85 -0.79 1.11
C GLU A 37 -9.61 -1.52 0.62
N ILE A 38 -8.48 -1.37 1.30
CA ILE A 38 -7.27 -2.13 0.96
C ILE A 38 -7.49 -3.62 1.20
N ASN A 39 -8.13 -3.99 2.30
CA ASN A 39 -8.44 -5.39 2.58
C ASN A 39 -9.32 -6.00 1.50
N SER A 40 -10.34 -5.26 1.06
CA SER A 40 -11.20 -5.69 -0.04
C SER A 40 -10.42 -5.89 -1.33
N LEU A 41 -9.53 -4.97 -1.66
CA LEU A 41 -8.65 -5.09 -2.83
C LEU A 41 -7.79 -6.36 -2.74
N LEU A 42 -7.18 -6.62 -1.58
CA LEU A 42 -6.31 -7.77 -1.40
C LEU A 42 -7.06 -9.09 -1.53
N VAL A 43 -8.29 -9.17 -1.02
CA VAL A 43 -9.15 -10.35 -1.20
C VAL A 43 -9.42 -10.59 -2.69
N ASN A 44 -9.80 -9.55 -3.41
CA ASN A 44 -10.11 -9.66 -4.83
C ASN A 44 -8.87 -10.04 -5.64
N LEU A 45 -7.72 -9.46 -5.31
CA LEU A 45 -6.47 -9.75 -6.00
C LEU A 45 -6.01 -11.20 -5.75
N SER A 46 -6.17 -11.70 -4.53
CA SER A 46 -5.85 -13.08 -4.21
C SER A 46 -6.69 -14.05 -5.03
N SER A 47 -8.00 -13.80 -5.16
CA SER A 47 -8.89 -14.63 -5.97
C SER A 47 -8.50 -14.59 -7.46
N TYR A 48 -8.12 -13.43 -7.96
CA TYR A 48 -7.68 -13.26 -9.34
C TYR A 48 -6.38 -14.04 -9.62
N LYS A 49 -5.42 -13.97 -8.71
CA LYS A 49 -4.15 -14.67 -8.83
C LYS A 49 -4.35 -16.19 -8.92
N ILE A 50 -5.25 -16.74 -8.10
CA ILE A 50 -5.54 -18.16 -8.10
C ILE A 50 -6.09 -18.63 -9.46
N ARG A 51 -6.91 -17.80 -10.11
CA ARG A 51 -7.56 -18.14 -11.37
C ARG A 51 -6.69 -17.90 -12.60
N ASN A 52 -5.69 -17.02 -12.50
CA ASN A 52 -4.87 -16.55 -13.61
C ASN A 52 -3.40 -16.79 -13.33
N ILE A 53 -2.99 -18.06 -13.41
CA ILE A 53 -1.62 -18.50 -13.09
C ILE A 53 -0.55 -17.75 -13.88
N LYS A 54 -0.84 -17.35 -15.13
CA LYS A 54 0.11 -16.61 -15.97
C LYS A 54 0.53 -15.25 -15.40
N TYR A 55 -0.24 -14.71 -14.43
CA TYR A 55 0.10 -13.48 -13.74
C TYR A 55 0.78 -13.72 -12.39
N SER A 56 1.06 -14.99 -12.07
CA SER A 56 1.77 -15.32 -10.84
C SER A 56 3.23 -14.91 -10.97
N ASN A 57 3.61 -13.80 -10.37
CA ASN A 57 4.98 -13.29 -10.34
C ASN A 57 5.34 -12.83 -8.91
N GLU A 58 6.56 -12.42 -8.72
CA GLU A 58 7.07 -12.01 -7.42
C GLU A 58 6.32 -10.79 -6.86
N PHE A 59 5.94 -9.85 -7.72
CA PHE A 59 5.18 -8.67 -7.33
C PHE A 59 3.80 -9.05 -6.77
N LEU A 60 3.08 -9.92 -7.46
CA LEU A 60 1.79 -10.42 -6.96
C LEU A 60 1.93 -11.25 -5.69
N SER A 61 3.03 -11.99 -5.57
CA SER A 61 3.35 -12.75 -4.35
C SER A 61 3.50 -11.83 -3.14
N ALA A 62 4.07 -10.64 -3.33
CA ALA A 62 4.18 -9.64 -2.27
C ALA A 62 2.79 -9.22 -1.76
N PHE A 63 1.84 -8.98 -2.66
CA PHE A 63 0.46 -8.66 -2.27
C PHE A 63 -0.21 -9.82 -1.55
N GLN A 64 0.11 -11.05 -1.91
CA GLN A 64 -0.40 -12.24 -1.22
C GLN A 64 0.07 -12.27 0.23
N TYR A 65 1.30 -11.88 0.49
CA TYR A 65 1.79 -11.77 1.87
C TYR A 65 1.07 -10.68 2.66
N ALA A 66 0.80 -9.53 2.03
CA ALA A 66 0.00 -8.47 2.64
C ALA A 66 -1.38 -8.99 3.03
N PHE A 67 -2.02 -9.78 2.15
CA PHE A 67 -3.30 -10.41 2.45
C PHE A 67 -3.21 -11.35 3.65
N ASN A 68 -2.13 -12.13 3.75
CA ASN A 68 -1.92 -13.01 4.91
C ASN A 68 -1.80 -12.22 6.21
N LEU A 69 -1.15 -11.06 6.19
CA LEU A 69 -1.07 -10.18 7.36
C LEU A 69 -2.46 -9.70 7.79
N VAL A 70 -3.29 -9.33 6.84
CA VAL A 70 -4.66 -8.88 7.11
C VAL A 70 -5.49 -10.00 7.72
N LYS A 71 -5.33 -11.23 7.25
CA LYS A 71 -6.03 -12.39 7.83
C LYS A 71 -5.73 -12.58 9.31
N HIS A 72 -4.54 -12.16 9.76
CA HIS A 72 -4.14 -12.24 11.16
C HIS A 72 -4.42 -10.93 11.91
N GLU A 73 -5.35 -10.12 11.41
CA GLU A 73 -5.82 -8.88 12.01
C GLU A 73 -4.72 -7.84 12.26
N LYS A 74 -3.69 -7.83 11.40
CA LYS A 74 -2.62 -6.83 11.51
C LYS A 74 -2.89 -5.65 10.60
N SER A 75 -2.62 -4.44 11.11
CA SER A 75 -2.64 -3.24 10.27
C SER A 75 -1.46 -3.28 9.31
N ILE A 76 -1.74 -3.02 8.02
CA ILE A 76 -0.72 -3.03 6.97
C ILE A 76 -0.42 -1.64 6.44
N VAL A 77 -1.01 -0.62 7.03
CA VAL A 77 -0.92 0.76 6.57
C VAL A 77 -0.20 1.62 7.61
N THR A 78 0.72 2.44 7.15
CA THR A 78 1.39 3.44 7.98
C THR A 78 1.23 4.82 7.33
N ILE A 79 0.70 5.78 8.08
CA ILE A 79 0.54 7.15 7.61
C ILE A 79 1.60 8.02 8.25
N LYS A 80 2.36 8.73 7.41
CA LYS A 80 3.49 9.56 7.87
C LYS A 80 3.41 10.95 7.27
N GLN A 81 3.95 11.92 8.00
CA GLN A 81 4.27 13.24 7.44
C GLN A 81 5.71 13.24 6.97
N VAL A 82 5.92 13.62 5.73
CA VAL A 82 7.23 13.61 5.07
C VAL A 82 7.61 15.04 4.71
N ARG A 83 8.88 15.40 4.95
CA ARG A 83 9.40 16.70 4.55
C ARG A 83 9.71 16.73 3.06
N LYS A 84 9.37 17.83 2.41
CA LYS A 84 9.80 18.08 1.03
C LYS A 84 11.31 18.30 1.02
N ARG A 85 12.04 17.35 0.44
CA ARG A 85 13.50 17.49 0.29
C ARG A 85 13.82 18.38 -0.90
N GLY A 86 14.89 19.15 -0.78
CA GLY A 86 15.41 19.96 -1.88
C GLY A 86 14.79 21.34 -2.04
N ILE A 87 13.83 21.71 -1.22
CA ILE A 87 13.29 23.07 -1.23
C ILE A 87 13.98 23.88 -0.13
N THR A 88 14.76 24.87 -0.56
CA THR A 88 15.35 25.84 0.35
C THR A 88 14.31 26.93 0.58
N LEU A 89 13.71 26.94 1.75
CA LEU A 89 12.74 27.96 2.13
C LEU A 89 13.47 29.09 2.86
N PRO A 90 13.02 30.35 2.68
CA PRO A 90 13.54 31.45 3.50
C PRO A 90 13.33 31.13 4.97
N MET A 91 14.36 31.40 5.79
CA MET A 91 14.38 31.01 7.21
C MET A 91 13.27 31.62 8.08
N LYS A 92 12.46 32.49 7.55
CA LYS A 92 11.41 33.21 8.31
C LYS A 92 10.00 32.69 8.09
N MET A 93 9.81 31.55 7.47
CA MET A 93 8.48 31.00 7.32
C MET A 93 8.08 30.25 8.58
N PRO A 94 7.04 30.69 9.31
CA PRO A 94 6.71 30.14 10.63
C PRO A 94 5.87 28.86 10.59
N PHE A 95 5.64 28.23 9.45
CA PHE A 95 4.82 27.04 9.36
C PHE A 95 5.50 25.97 8.52
N CYS A 96 5.10 24.74 8.76
CA CYS A 96 5.71 23.57 8.13
C CYS A 96 5.25 23.40 6.68
N ILE A 97 5.59 24.34 5.81
CA ILE A 97 5.27 24.28 4.39
C ILE A 97 5.98 23.10 3.71
N GLY A 98 7.00 22.56 4.35
CA GLY A 98 7.78 21.51 3.78
C GLY A 98 7.29 20.08 4.09
N THR A 99 6.10 19.91 4.70
CA THR A 99 5.60 18.58 5.04
C THR A 99 4.34 18.24 4.26
N PHE A 100 4.19 16.97 3.94
CA PHE A 100 2.96 16.44 3.35
C PHE A 100 2.72 15.04 3.85
N THR A 101 1.45 14.61 3.85
CA THR A 101 1.02 13.30 4.33
C THR A 101 1.20 12.26 3.22
N ARG A 102 1.75 11.10 3.58
CA ARG A 102 1.93 9.96 2.67
C ARG A 102 1.49 8.68 3.36
N VAL A 103 1.05 7.72 2.57
CA VAL A 103 0.57 6.42 3.04
C VAL A 103 1.51 5.32 2.56
N TYR A 104 2.02 4.52 3.48
CA TYR A 104 3.02 3.49 3.21
C TYR A 104 2.56 2.11 3.65
N TRP A 105 3.07 1.09 2.97
CA TRP A 105 2.96 -0.29 3.46
C TRP A 105 3.74 -0.45 4.76
N LEU A 106 3.27 -1.35 5.62
CA LEU A 106 3.93 -1.62 6.90
C LEU A 106 5.38 -2.06 6.70
N ASP A 107 6.29 -1.52 7.52
CA ASP A 107 7.69 -1.91 7.53
C ASP A 107 7.88 -3.16 8.39
N LEU A 108 8.37 -4.23 7.76
CA LEU A 108 8.57 -5.53 8.40
C LEU A 108 10.05 -5.88 8.63
N TYR A 109 10.99 -5.01 8.30
CA TYR A 109 12.42 -5.33 8.44
C TYR A 109 12.83 -5.76 9.84
N ASN A 110 12.23 -5.18 10.87
CA ASN A 110 12.55 -5.47 12.26
C ASN A 110 11.64 -6.55 12.88
N LYS A 111 10.81 -7.21 12.09
CA LYS A 111 9.88 -8.22 12.56
C LYS A 111 10.22 -9.57 11.95
N PRO A 112 10.77 -10.52 12.74
CA PRO A 112 11.14 -11.81 12.20
C PRO A 112 9.93 -12.62 11.74
N LEU A 113 10.13 -13.38 10.66
CA LEU A 113 9.11 -14.28 10.15
C LEU A 113 8.95 -15.47 11.09
N LYS A 114 7.75 -15.67 11.63
CA LYS A 114 7.47 -16.77 12.55
C LYS A 114 7.26 -18.11 11.85
N ASN A 115 6.78 -18.10 10.60
CA ASN A 115 6.48 -19.32 9.86
C ASN A 115 7.23 -19.35 8.54
N LYS A 116 8.23 -20.25 8.46
CA LYS A 116 9.08 -20.37 7.28
C LYS A 116 8.35 -20.83 6.02
N LYS A 117 7.12 -21.32 6.14
CA LYS A 117 6.29 -21.71 4.99
C LYS A 117 6.07 -20.54 4.02
N TYR A 118 6.03 -19.32 4.52
CA TYR A 118 5.75 -18.13 3.72
C TYR A 118 7.00 -17.30 3.41
N ILE A 119 8.19 -17.89 3.51
CA ILE A 119 9.44 -17.13 3.37
C ILE A 119 9.58 -16.47 2.00
N ASN A 120 9.14 -17.13 0.93
CA ASN A 120 9.24 -16.56 -0.41
C ASN A 120 8.33 -15.35 -0.56
N GLN A 121 7.08 -15.44 -0.08
CA GLN A 121 6.15 -14.33 -0.08
C GLN A 121 6.65 -13.19 0.79
N TYR A 122 7.21 -13.50 1.95
CA TYR A 122 7.78 -12.52 2.85
C TYR A 122 8.94 -11.76 2.20
N ASN A 123 9.86 -12.47 1.55
CA ASN A 123 10.98 -11.84 0.84
C ASN A 123 10.49 -10.96 -0.31
N ASN A 124 9.45 -11.39 -1.02
CA ASN A 124 8.86 -10.59 -2.08
C ASN A 124 8.20 -9.34 -1.52
N TYR A 125 7.52 -9.44 -0.38
CA TYR A 125 6.96 -8.27 0.30
C TYR A 125 8.07 -7.28 0.66
N LEU A 126 9.18 -7.73 1.24
CA LEU A 126 10.30 -6.86 1.58
C LEU A 126 10.89 -6.17 0.35
N THR A 127 10.91 -6.86 -0.78
CA THR A 127 11.46 -6.31 -2.02
C THR A 127 10.54 -5.28 -2.67
N TYR A 128 9.24 -5.56 -2.72
CA TYR A 128 8.31 -4.81 -3.57
C TYR A 128 7.37 -3.88 -2.83
N LEU A 129 7.02 -4.17 -1.58
CA LEU A 129 6.03 -3.38 -0.85
C LEU A 129 6.56 -2.72 0.41
N ASN A 130 7.54 -3.33 1.08
CA ASN A 130 7.96 -2.91 2.42
C ASN A 130 8.32 -1.43 2.49
N ASN A 131 7.60 -0.69 3.34
CA ASN A 131 7.82 0.74 3.58
C ASN A 131 7.78 1.59 2.30
N LYS A 132 7.09 1.12 1.27
CA LYS A 132 6.91 1.86 0.02
C LYS A 132 5.56 2.56 0.01
N ASP A 133 5.47 3.64 -0.76
CA ASP A 133 4.24 4.40 -0.95
C ASP A 133 3.18 3.50 -1.60
N ILE A 134 2.04 3.36 -0.94
CA ILE A 134 0.95 2.50 -1.43
C ILE A 134 0.44 2.99 -2.79
N LYS A 135 0.32 4.29 -2.96
CA LYS A 135 -0.15 4.88 -4.22
C LYS A 135 0.75 4.49 -5.39
N GLU A 136 2.06 4.55 -5.21
CA GLU A 136 3.02 4.19 -6.26
C GLU A 136 2.92 2.71 -6.61
N THR A 137 2.85 1.84 -5.61
CA THR A 137 2.76 0.39 -5.85
C THR A 137 1.44 0.01 -6.51
N LEU A 138 0.34 0.67 -6.16
CA LEU A 138 -0.96 0.40 -6.79
C LEU A 138 -0.98 0.89 -8.24
N ASN A 139 -0.31 1.99 -8.55
CA ASN A 139 -0.18 2.45 -9.93
C ASN A 139 0.65 1.47 -10.78
N GLU A 140 1.70 0.89 -10.22
CA GLU A 140 2.46 -0.16 -10.89
C GLU A 140 1.61 -1.41 -11.13
N LEU A 141 0.83 -1.81 -10.13
CA LEU A 141 -0.10 -2.94 -10.26
C LEU A 141 -1.11 -2.68 -11.38
N LYS A 142 -1.66 -1.48 -11.43
CA LYS A 142 -2.61 -1.09 -12.47
C LYS A 142 -1.98 -1.18 -13.86
N LYS A 143 -0.76 -0.69 -14.02
CA LYS A 143 -0.03 -0.78 -15.30
C LYS A 143 0.18 -2.24 -15.71
N MET A 144 0.53 -3.09 -14.76
CA MET A 144 0.73 -4.51 -15.04
C MET A 144 -0.56 -5.18 -15.51
N LEU A 145 -1.69 -4.86 -14.87
CA LEU A 145 -2.98 -5.44 -15.23
C LEU A 145 -3.51 -4.94 -16.57
N LEU A 146 -3.10 -3.75 -17.01
CA LEU A 146 -3.54 -3.17 -18.27
C LEU A 146 -2.72 -3.62 -19.48
N LYS A 147 -1.65 -4.36 -19.28
CA LYS A 147 -0.85 -4.89 -20.39
C LYS A 147 -1.55 -6.02 -21.14
#